data_1a5bb97a0b688aef358aac54abc7ed49
#
_entry.id   1a5bb97a0b688aef358aac54abc7ed49
#
_cell.length_a   1.000
_cell.length_b   1.000
_cell.length_c   1.000
_cell.angle_alpha   90.00
_cell.angle_beta   90.00
_cell.angle_gamma   90.00
#
_symmetry.space_group_name_H-M   'P 1'
#
loop_
_entity.id
_entity.type
_entity.pdbx_description
1 polymer ?
#
loop_
_entity_poly.entity_id
_entity_poly.type
_entity_poly.pdbx_seq_one_letter_code
_entity_poly.pdbx_strand_id
1 'polypeptide(L)'
;WEKAPGKPTVLIYAHYDVQPVKESEWDNPPFVPKVTDGKILGRGTSDDKSGIMITIWAVEAMLRTDGKLPVNIKFIFDGEEEKGSPSFKNFLDKNTALLKADFALNADGSQYSEITPSILMSLRGAAILEFNIKTANTDAHSGQFGGKTPNAAVALSQVISSFYTKEGNVAVEGFYDKVLPATLQEKEMMKKVPYDASKDMKVLGTIAETGDTTFSPLER
;
A
#
# COMPACT_ATOMS: atom_id res chain seq x y z
N TRP A 1 -10.03 7.08 -24.26
CA TRP A 1 -9.82 6.74 -25.65
C TRP A 1 -10.51 5.43 -26.00
N GLU A 2 -11.59 5.49 -26.75
CA GLU A 2 -12.44 4.35 -27.09
C GLU A 2 -12.56 4.20 -28.62
N LYS A 3 -11.38 4.03 -29.29
CA LYS A 3 -11.28 3.90 -30.75
C LYS A 3 -10.79 2.51 -31.20
N ALA A 4 -10.87 1.50 -30.34
CA ALA A 4 -10.60 0.11 -30.63
C ALA A 4 -11.88 -0.74 -30.55
N PRO A 5 -12.75 -0.71 -31.57
CA PRO A 5 -14.05 -1.40 -31.51
C PRO A 5 -13.87 -2.91 -31.36
N GLY A 6 -14.65 -3.51 -30.47
CA GLY A 6 -14.60 -4.95 -30.18
C GLY A 6 -13.38 -5.38 -29.37
N LYS A 7 -12.55 -4.48 -28.91
CA LYS A 7 -11.40 -4.75 -28.02
C LYS A 7 -11.76 -4.47 -26.58
N PRO A 8 -11.09 -5.13 -25.61
CA PRO A 8 -11.29 -4.86 -24.20
C PRO A 8 -11.04 -3.38 -23.84
N THR A 9 -11.66 -2.95 -22.75
CA THR A 9 -11.43 -1.64 -22.13
C THR A 9 -10.64 -1.82 -20.84
N VAL A 10 -9.55 -1.08 -20.71
CA VAL A 10 -8.74 -1.00 -19.49
C VAL A 10 -9.02 0.33 -18.81
N LEU A 11 -9.41 0.28 -17.53
CA LEU A 11 -9.52 1.43 -16.64
C LEU A 11 -8.22 1.56 -15.87
N ILE A 12 -7.51 2.67 -16.04
CA ILE A 12 -6.26 2.96 -15.33
C ILE A 12 -6.57 3.93 -14.21
N TYR A 13 -6.26 3.51 -12.99
CA TYR A 13 -6.38 4.32 -11.77
C TYR A 13 -4.99 4.78 -11.33
N ALA A 14 -4.92 6.02 -10.85
CA ALA A 14 -3.79 6.62 -10.15
C ALA A 14 -4.30 7.80 -9.32
N HIS A 15 -3.46 8.38 -8.44
CA HIS A 15 -3.85 9.58 -7.70
C HIS A 15 -2.84 10.72 -7.87
N TYR A 16 -3.28 11.97 -7.62
CA TYR A 16 -2.43 13.15 -7.79
C TYR A 16 -2.26 13.99 -6.54
N ASP A 17 -3.03 13.75 -5.51
CA ASP A 17 -2.81 14.34 -4.20
C ASP A 17 -1.58 13.72 -3.53
N VAL A 18 -1.13 14.31 -2.45
CA VAL A 18 0.12 13.93 -1.79
C VAL A 18 0.01 14.15 -0.29
N GLN A 19 0.72 13.33 0.49
CA GLN A 19 0.83 13.54 1.94
C GLN A 19 1.47 14.89 2.28
N PRO A 20 1.02 15.55 3.36
CA PRO A 20 1.69 16.71 3.90
C PRO A 20 3.13 16.38 4.30
N VAL A 21 3.96 17.40 4.39
CA VAL A 21 5.38 17.26 4.69
C VAL A 21 5.78 18.13 5.87
N LYS A 22 6.81 17.68 6.58
CA LYS A 22 7.57 18.50 7.49
C LYS A 22 8.90 18.86 6.80
N GLU A 23 9.01 20.10 6.34
CA GLU A 23 10.12 20.55 5.48
C GLU A 23 11.51 20.28 6.09
N SER A 24 11.63 20.31 7.43
CA SER A 24 12.89 20.04 8.14
C SER A 24 13.38 18.58 8.00
N GLU A 25 12.59 17.68 7.45
CA GLU A 25 12.93 16.27 7.20
C GLU A 25 13.40 16.04 5.75
N TRP A 26 13.52 17.12 4.96
CA TRP A 26 13.88 17.05 3.56
C TRP A 26 15.19 17.79 3.27
N ASP A 27 16.07 17.17 2.50
CA ASP A 27 17.32 17.78 2.05
C ASP A 27 17.11 18.89 1.01
N ASN A 28 15.96 18.87 0.31
CA ASN A 28 15.56 19.87 -0.68
C ASN A 28 14.09 20.24 -0.44
N PRO A 29 13.65 21.44 -0.85
CA PRO A 29 12.24 21.81 -0.75
C PRO A 29 11.34 20.74 -1.37
N PRO A 30 10.45 20.11 -0.61
CA PRO A 30 9.76 18.88 -1.03
C PRO A 30 8.85 19.05 -2.25
N PHE A 31 8.30 20.25 -2.46
CA PHE A 31 7.42 20.56 -3.59
C PHE A 31 8.15 21.25 -4.77
N VAL A 32 9.48 21.36 -4.70
CA VAL A 32 10.31 21.82 -5.82
C VAL A 32 11.12 20.62 -6.33
N PRO A 33 10.68 19.95 -7.41
CA PRO A 33 11.32 18.72 -7.86
C PRO A 33 12.77 19.00 -8.30
N LYS A 34 13.68 18.13 -7.87
CA LYS A 34 15.10 18.17 -8.23
C LYS A 34 15.45 16.94 -9.05
N VAL A 35 16.02 17.18 -10.23
CA VAL A 35 16.58 16.09 -11.07
C VAL A 35 18.07 15.95 -10.72
N THR A 36 18.46 14.75 -10.27
CA THR A 36 19.85 14.42 -9.94
C THR A 36 20.08 12.93 -10.12
N ASP A 37 21.22 12.54 -10.67
CA ASP A 37 21.65 11.14 -10.85
C ASP A 37 20.57 10.24 -11.53
N GLY A 38 19.87 10.80 -12.52
CA GLY A 38 18.82 10.09 -13.25
C GLY A 38 17.52 9.89 -12.46
N LYS A 39 17.36 10.54 -11.32
CA LYS A 39 16.18 10.48 -10.44
C LYS A 39 15.52 11.85 -10.32
N ILE A 40 14.21 11.84 -10.10
CA ILE A 40 13.43 13.03 -9.76
C ILE A 40 13.08 12.94 -8.27
N LEU A 41 13.62 13.84 -7.47
CA LEU A 41 13.38 13.92 -6.03
C LEU A 41 12.31 14.97 -5.73
N GLY A 42 11.33 14.62 -4.92
CA GLY A 42 10.27 15.53 -4.47
C GLY A 42 9.04 14.76 -3.95
N ARG A 43 8.22 15.42 -3.14
CA ARG A 43 6.96 14.83 -2.66
C ARG A 43 6.01 14.59 -3.84
N GLY A 44 5.47 13.36 -3.93
CA GLY A 44 4.54 12.97 -4.99
C GLY A 44 5.19 12.57 -6.31
N THR A 45 6.53 12.59 -6.44
CA THR A 45 7.19 12.18 -7.70
C THR A 45 7.12 10.68 -7.91
N SER A 46 7.14 9.88 -6.87
CA SER A 46 6.93 8.43 -6.92
C SER A 46 5.48 8.08 -6.62
N ASP A 47 4.93 8.60 -5.56
CA ASP A 47 3.61 8.36 -5.03
C ASP A 47 2.73 9.61 -5.22
N ASP A 48 1.80 9.66 -6.23
CA ASP A 48 1.68 8.68 -7.32
C ASP A 48 1.64 9.39 -8.68
N LYS A 49 2.29 10.56 -8.80
CA LYS A 49 2.40 11.24 -10.09
C LYS A 49 3.20 10.44 -11.12
N SER A 50 4.05 9.51 -10.66
CA SER A 50 4.75 8.58 -11.56
C SER A 50 3.78 7.61 -12.24
N GLY A 51 2.82 7.06 -11.52
CA GLY A 51 1.79 6.18 -12.07
C GLY A 51 0.95 6.87 -13.13
N ILE A 52 0.58 8.13 -12.90
CA ILE A 52 -0.10 8.97 -13.90
C ILE A 52 0.77 9.13 -15.14
N MET A 53 2.00 9.61 -14.98
CA MET A 53 2.84 10.00 -16.12
C MET A 53 3.32 8.80 -16.92
N ILE A 54 3.72 7.71 -16.27
CA ILE A 54 4.18 6.49 -16.96
C ILE A 54 3.06 5.90 -17.82
N THR A 55 1.85 5.85 -17.29
CA THR A 55 0.71 5.30 -18.04
C THR A 55 0.27 6.19 -19.19
N ILE A 56 0.30 7.52 -19.04
CA ILE A 56 0.04 8.47 -20.11
C ILE A 56 1.13 8.36 -21.20
N TRP A 57 2.39 8.33 -20.82
CA TRP A 57 3.51 8.20 -21.78
C TRP A 57 3.50 6.88 -22.53
N ALA A 58 3.12 5.77 -21.88
CA ALA A 58 2.95 4.49 -22.54
C ALA A 58 1.87 4.56 -23.64
N VAL A 59 0.72 5.17 -23.33
CA VAL A 59 -0.36 5.39 -24.28
C VAL A 59 0.11 6.32 -25.42
N GLU A 60 0.76 7.42 -25.08
CA GLU A 60 1.31 8.37 -26.08
C GLU A 60 2.32 7.69 -27.01
N ALA A 61 3.24 6.91 -26.46
CA ALA A 61 4.24 6.19 -27.25
C ALA A 61 3.58 5.25 -28.26
N MET A 62 2.62 4.44 -27.83
CA MET A 62 1.89 3.54 -28.74
C MET A 62 1.12 4.31 -29.82
N LEU A 63 0.49 5.41 -29.47
CA LEU A 63 -0.23 6.25 -30.45
C LEU A 63 0.70 6.93 -31.45
N ARG A 64 1.92 7.32 -31.03
CA ARG A 64 2.93 7.93 -31.92
C ARG A 64 3.58 6.91 -32.84
N THR A 65 3.80 5.69 -32.38
CA THR A 65 4.45 4.64 -33.19
C THR A 65 3.48 3.92 -34.10
N ASP A 66 2.33 3.51 -33.57
CA ASP A 66 1.40 2.61 -34.26
C ASP A 66 0.12 3.33 -34.76
N GLY A 67 -0.08 4.60 -34.35
CA GLY A 67 -1.28 5.38 -34.63
C GLY A 67 -2.56 4.87 -33.97
N LYS A 68 -2.49 3.82 -33.18
CA LYS A 68 -3.63 3.15 -32.54
C LYS A 68 -3.20 2.44 -31.25
N LEU A 69 -4.20 2.15 -30.41
CA LEU A 69 -4.01 1.28 -29.24
C LEU A 69 -4.62 -0.10 -29.49
N PRO A 70 -4.06 -1.16 -28.91
CA PRO A 70 -4.59 -2.51 -29.03
C PRO A 70 -5.88 -2.72 -28.21
N VAL A 71 -6.20 -1.81 -27.28
CA VAL A 71 -7.33 -1.85 -26.36
C VAL A 71 -7.93 -0.45 -26.20
N ASN A 72 -9.16 -0.36 -25.66
CA ASN A 72 -9.71 0.91 -25.21
C ASN A 72 -9.14 1.29 -23.84
N ILE A 73 -8.92 2.58 -23.61
CA ILE A 73 -8.31 3.08 -22.35
C ILE A 73 -9.24 4.12 -21.74
N LYS A 74 -9.47 3.97 -20.44
CA LYS A 74 -10.07 5.01 -19.57
C LYS A 74 -9.07 5.33 -18.46
N PHE A 75 -8.95 6.60 -18.12
CA PHE A 75 -8.19 7.06 -16.97
C PHE A 75 -9.15 7.57 -15.90
N ILE A 76 -8.85 7.25 -14.64
CA ILE A 76 -9.47 7.84 -13.47
C ILE A 76 -8.37 8.26 -12.52
N PHE A 77 -8.34 9.55 -12.16
CA PHE A 77 -7.34 10.10 -11.25
C PHE A 77 -8.04 10.64 -10.00
N ASP A 78 -7.66 10.05 -8.85
CA ASP A 78 -8.16 10.47 -7.54
C ASP A 78 -7.36 11.69 -7.03
N GLY A 79 -8.03 12.59 -6.34
CA GLY A 79 -7.42 13.74 -5.69
C GLY A 79 -7.57 13.72 -4.16
N GLU A 80 -7.99 12.60 -3.60
CA GLU A 80 -8.26 12.42 -2.17
C GLU A 80 -7.72 11.07 -1.64
N GLU A 81 -6.86 10.35 -2.39
CA GLU A 81 -6.39 9.02 -2.02
C GLU A 81 -5.73 9.03 -0.65
N GLU A 82 -4.85 9.99 -0.42
CA GLU A 82 -4.06 10.17 0.79
C GLU A 82 -4.88 10.56 2.04
N LYS A 83 -6.19 10.77 1.84
CA LYS A 83 -7.18 10.99 2.91
C LYS A 83 -8.18 9.82 3.02
N GLY A 84 -7.93 8.70 2.31
CA GLY A 84 -8.83 7.55 2.24
C GLY A 84 -9.98 7.71 1.27
N SER A 85 -9.86 8.57 0.26
CA SER A 85 -10.80 8.72 -0.87
C SER A 85 -12.26 8.91 -0.46
N PRO A 86 -12.61 9.85 0.43
CA PRO A 86 -13.95 9.96 1.00
C PRO A 86 -15.06 10.18 -0.02
N SER A 87 -14.76 10.84 -1.15
CA SER A 87 -15.72 11.10 -2.22
C SER A 87 -15.75 10.03 -3.30
N PHE A 88 -14.75 9.15 -3.35
CA PHE A 88 -14.50 8.24 -4.47
C PHE A 88 -15.64 7.23 -4.66
N LYS A 89 -16.09 6.60 -3.58
CA LYS A 89 -17.21 5.66 -3.65
C LYS A 89 -18.46 6.29 -4.27
N ASN A 90 -18.82 7.50 -3.82
CA ASN A 90 -19.99 8.21 -4.35
C ASN A 90 -19.81 8.59 -5.84
N PHE A 91 -18.58 8.91 -6.24
CA PHE A 91 -18.25 9.16 -7.64
C PHE A 91 -18.41 7.89 -8.49
N LEU A 92 -17.89 6.75 -8.02
CA LEU A 92 -18.01 5.46 -8.70
C LEU A 92 -19.48 5.06 -8.88
N ASP A 93 -20.27 5.15 -7.81
CA ASP A 93 -21.70 4.79 -7.84
C ASP A 93 -22.49 5.61 -8.85
N LYS A 94 -22.18 6.90 -9.00
CA LYS A 94 -22.85 7.80 -9.95
C LYS A 94 -22.36 7.66 -11.39
N ASN A 95 -21.19 7.10 -11.62
CA ASN A 95 -20.54 7.05 -12.93
C ASN A 95 -20.26 5.61 -13.40
N THR A 96 -20.96 4.61 -12.87
CA THR A 96 -20.77 3.20 -13.17
C THR A 96 -20.76 2.89 -14.67
N ALA A 97 -21.69 3.50 -15.44
CA ALA A 97 -21.75 3.30 -16.88
C ALA A 97 -20.53 3.89 -17.61
N LEU A 98 -20.06 5.06 -17.19
CA LEU A 98 -18.88 5.72 -17.75
C LEU A 98 -17.60 4.91 -17.46
N LEU A 99 -17.50 4.35 -16.25
CA LEU A 99 -16.32 3.65 -15.75
C LEU A 99 -16.30 2.15 -16.11
N LYS A 100 -17.36 1.65 -16.76
CA LYS A 100 -17.38 0.24 -17.16
C LYS A 100 -16.16 -0.12 -17.98
N ALA A 101 -15.43 -1.16 -17.53
CA ALA A 101 -14.22 -1.67 -18.14
C ALA A 101 -14.16 -3.20 -17.97
N ASP A 102 -13.31 -3.86 -18.74
CA ASP A 102 -13.07 -5.31 -18.64
C ASP A 102 -11.97 -5.62 -17.62
N PHE A 103 -11.01 -4.68 -17.49
CA PHE A 103 -9.90 -4.77 -16.55
C PHE A 103 -9.68 -3.42 -15.87
N ALA A 104 -9.21 -3.47 -14.62
CA ALA A 104 -8.67 -2.31 -13.92
C ALA A 104 -7.17 -2.49 -13.68
N LEU A 105 -6.39 -1.47 -14.00
CA LEU A 105 -4.97 -1.35 -13.66
C LEU A 105 -4.84 -0.27 -12.60
N ASN A 106 -4.42 -0.64 -11.40
CA ASN A 106 -3.97 0.32 -10.41
C ASN A 106 -2.51 0.65 -10.68
N ALA A 107 -2.21 1.91 -11.01
CA ALA A 107 -0.86 2.38 -11.28
C ALA A 107 -0.15 2.94 -10.03
N ASP A 108 -0.88 3.04 -8.92
CA ASP A 108 -0.34 3.35 -7.62
C ASP A 108 0.32 2.10 -7.02
N GLY A 109 1.60 2.01 -7.21
CA GLY A 109 2.38 0.88 -6.72
C GLY A 109 3.88 1.08 -6.91
N SER A 110 4.65 0.53 -5.97
CA SER A 110 6.11 0.59 -6.06
C SER A 110 6.66 -0.44 -7.03
N GLN A 111 7.68 -0.06 -7.78
CA GLN A 111 8.50 -1.00 -8.53
C GLN A 111 9.35 -1.84 -7.55
N TYR A 112 9.53 -3.12 -7.84
CA TYR A 112 10.32 -4.01 -6.98
C TYR A 112 11.76 -3.53 -6.79
N SER A 113 12.40 -3.05 -7.85
CA SER A 113 13.72 -2.42 -7.81
C SER A 113 13.93 -1.51 -9.02
N GLU A 114 15.00 -0.72 -9.01
CA GLU A 114 15.35 0.19 -10.11
C GLU A 114 15.53 -0.52 -11.47
N ILE A 115 15.85 -1.80 -11.45
CA ILE A 115 16.19 -2.58 -12.66
C ILE A 115 15.28 -3.79 -12.89
N THR A 116 14.37 -4.09 -11.95
CA THR A 116 13.49 -5.25 -12.05
C THR A 116 12.05 -4.78 -12.17
N PRO A 117 11.46 -4.78 -13.38
CA PRO A 117 10.07 -4.45 -13.56
C PRO A 117 9.19 -5.50 -12.85
N SER A 118 8.09 -5.06 -12.26
CA SER A 118 7.17 -5.93 -11.54
C SER A 118 5.72 -5.50 -11.75
N ILE A 119 4.81 -6.45 -11.59
CA ILE A 119 3.37 -6.22 -11.52
C ILE A 119 2.90 -6.80 -10.21
N LEU A 120 2.33 -5.96 -9.35
CA LEU A 120 1.69 -6.40 -8.11
C LEU A 120 0.38 -7.12 -8.46
N MET A 121 0.28 -8.37 -8.04
CA MET A 121 -0.90 -9.21 -8.30
C MET A 121 -1.91 -9.17 -7.16
N SER A 122 -1.48 -8.76 -5.96
CA SER A 122 -2.32 -8.67 -4.77
C SER A 122 -1.72 -7.69 -3.76
N LEU A 123 -2.55 -7.25 -2.81
CA LEU A 123 -2.14 -6.41 -1.70
C LEU A 123 -2.44 -7.13 -0.38
N ARG A 124 -1.72 -6.74 0.66
CA ARG A 124 -2.02 -7.18 2.03
C ARG A 124 -3.28 -6.48 2.51
N GLY A 125 -4.11 -7.20 3.27
CA GLY A 125 -5.20 -6.59 4.03
C GLY A 125 -4.65 -5.73 5.17
N ALA A 126 -5.41 -4.68 5.52
CA ALA A 126 -5.14 -3.85 6.69
C ALA A 126 -6.43 -3.64 7.47
N ALA A 127 -6.34 -3.65 8.80
CA ALA A 127 -7.41 -3.26 9.69
C ALA A 127 -6.86 -2.28 10.72
N ILE A 128 -7.54 -1.16 10.87
CA ILE A 128 -7.22 -0.14 11.88
C ILE A 128 -8.19 -0.31 13.02
N LEU A 129 -7.65 -0.46 14.23
CA LEU A 129 -8.43 -0.63 15.45
C LEU A 129 -8.00 0.41 16.48
N GLU A 130 -8.96 0.99 17.16
CA GLU A 130 -8.74 1.88 18.30
C GLU A 130 -9.19 1.18 19.59
N PHE A 131 -8.32 1.19 20.60
CA PHE A 131 -8.60 0.60 21.91
C PHE A 131 -8.65 1.67 22.98
N ASN A 132 -9.80 1.81 23.64
CA ASN A 132 -9.99 2.68 24.77
C ASN A 132 -10.12 1.85 26.04
N ILE A 133 -9.08 1.85 26.87
CA ILE A 133 -9.05 1.11 28.14
C ILE A 133 -9.25 2.07 29.31
N LYS A 134 -10.31 1.86 30.05
CA LYS A 134 -10.64 2.64 31.27
C LYS A 134 -10.66 1.73 32.47
N THR A 135 -9.79 1.95 33.45
CA THR A 135 -9.68 1.16 34.68
C THR A 135 -10.17 1.90 35.93
N ALA A 136 -10.36 3.22 35.83
CA ALA A 136 -10.91 4.05 36.92
C ALA A 136 -11.68 5.24 36.32
N ASN A 137 -12.51 5.90 37.15
CA ASN A 137 -13.28 7.09 36.75
C ASN A 137 -12.48 8.39 36.87
N THR A 138 -11.37 8.36 37.59
CA THR A 138 -10.49 9.50 37.84
C THR A 138 -9.05 9.03 37.96
N ASP A 139 -8.11 9.95 37.83
CA ASP A 139 -6.71 9.68 38.07
C ASP A 139 -6.48 9.30 39.53
N ALA A 140 -5.64 8.29 39.72
CA ALA A 140 -5.34 7.74 41.02
C ALA A 140 -3.88 7.98 41.41
N HIS A 141 -3.63 8.50 42.60
CA HIS A 141 -2.31 8.70 43.13
C HIS A 141 -1.61 7.34 43.36
N SER A 142 -0.46 7.11 42.71
CA SER A 142 0.26 5.83 42.72
C SER A 142 0.68 5.38 44.13
N GLY A 143 1.06 6.31 45.01
CA GLY A 143 1.41 6.01 46.40
C GLY A 143 0.27 5.51 47.26
N GLN A 144 -0.99 5.80 46.90
CA GLN A 144 -2.18 5.35 47.63
C GLN A 144 -2.86 4.13 46.98
N PHE A 145 -2.87 4.07 45.66
CA PHE A 145 -3.66 3.12 44.90
C PHE A 145 -2.80 2.13 44.07
N GLY A 146 -1.47 2.35 43.98
CA GLY A 146 -0.56 1.43 43.30
C GLY A 146 -0.67 0.01 43.88
N GLY A 147 -0.77 -0.98 43.02
CA GLY A 147 -0.97 -2.38 43.41
C GLY A 147 -2.37 -2.74 43.92
N LYS A 148 -3.27 -1.73 44.07
CA LYS A 148 -4.66 -1.95 44.52
C LYS A 148 -5.66 -1.83 43.40
N THR A 149 -5.37 -1.04 42.37
CA THR A 149 -6.23 -0.82 41.22
C THR A 149 -5.52 -1.22 39.95
N PRO A 150 -6.23 -1.73 38.93
CA PRO A 150 -5.65 -2.06 37.66
C PRO A 150 -5.04 -0.80 36.98
N ASN A 151 -3.87 -0.96 36.38
CA ASN A 151 -3.25 0.10 35.58
C ASN A 151 -3.71 -0.04 34.11
N ALA A 152 -4.26 1.03 33.53
CA ALA A 152 -4.79 1.02 32.17
C ALA A 152 -3.72 0.69 31.11
N ALA A 153 -2.50 1.18 31.28
CA ALA A 153 -1.40 0.87 30.37
C ALA A 153 -0.99 -0.61 30.41
N VAL A 154 -0.97 -1.21 31.61
CA VAL A 154 -0.73 -2.65 31.77
C VAL A 154 -1.85 -3.47 31.13
N ALA A 155 -3.11 -3.10 31.38
CA ALA A 155 -4.25 -3.77 30.79
C ALA A 155 -4.22 -3.68 29.24
N LEU A 156 -3.93 -2.50 28.69
CA LEU A 156 -3.76 -2.32 27.24
C LEU A 156 -2.62 -3.18 26.68
N SER A 157 -1.48 -3.21 27.34
CA SER A 157 -0.34 -4.04 26.93
C SER A 157 -0.69 -5.52 26.89
N GLN A 158 -1.46 -6.01 27.86
CA GLN A 158 -1.94 -7.39 27.89
C GLN A 158 -2.90 -7.70 26.75
N VAL A 159 -3.84 -6.78 26.44
CA VAL A 159 -4.75 -6.91 25.30
C VAL A 159 -3.96 -6.99 23.99
N ILE A 160 -3.04 -6.06 23.75
CA ILE A 160 -2.24 -6.05 22.53
C ILE A 160 -1.38 -7.33 22.44
N SER A 161 -0.74 -7.72 23.54
CA SER A 161 0.08 -8.93 23.57
C SER A 161 -0.72 -10.20 23.28
N SER A 162 -2.01 -10.23 23.64
CA SER A 162 -2.87 -11.39 23.40
C SER A 162 -3.24 -11.60 21.92
N PHE A 163 -2.99 -10.61 21.06
CA PHE A 163 -3.24 -10.74 19.63
C PHE A 163 -2.16 -11.54 18.89
N TYR A 164 -1.06 -11.85 19.56
CA TYR A 164 0.07 -12.54 18.94
C TYR A 164 0.49 -13.75 19.78
N THR A 165 0.92 -14.81 19.10
CA THR A 165 1.63 -15.92 19.74
C THR A 165 3.08 -15.51 20.08
N LYS A 166 3.81 -16.35 20.81
CA LYS A 166 5.23 -16.12 21.09
C LYS A 166 6.10 -16.11 19.82
N GLU A 167 5.65 -16.81 18.79
CA GLU A 167 6.30 -16.92 17.49
C GLU A 167 5.96 -15.72 16.58
N GLY A 168 5.06 -14.83 17.00
CA GLY A 168 4.66 -13.63 16.24
C GLY A 168 3.49 -13.82 15.30
N ASN A 169 2.82 -14.97 15.34
CA ASN A 169 1.62 -15.20 14.55
C ASN A 169 0.40 -14.55 15.20
N VAL A 170 -0.59 -14.17 14.40
CA VAL A 170 -1.85 -13.62 14.94
C VAL A 170 -2.60 -14.72 15.70
N ALA A 171 -2.95 -14.43 16.95
CA ALA A 171 -3.64 -15.37 17.85
C ALA A 171 -5.15 -15.09 17.97
N VAL A 172 -5.68 -14.19 17.16
CA VAL A 172 -7.11 -13.85 17.13
C VAL A 172 -7.90 -14.98 16.50
N GLU A 173 -8.87 -15.52 17.23
CA GLU A 173 -9.75 -16.58 16.73
C GLU A 173 -10.45 -16.17 15.43
N GLY A 174 -10.49 -17.05 14.44
CA GLY A 174 -11.11 -16.81 13.15
C GLY A 174 -10.28 -15.97 12.17
N PHE A 175 -9.13 -15.44 12.57
CA PHE A 175 -8.32 -14.58 11.70
C PHE A 175 -7.88 -15.30 10.43
N TYR A 176 -7.52 -16.57 10.53
CA TYR A 176 -7.02 -17.36 9.41
C TYR A 176 -8.09 -18.19 8.68
N ASP A 177 -9.35 -18.21 9.14
CA ASP A 177 -10.40 -19.12 8.63
C ASP A 177 -10.68 -18.95 7.14
N LYS A 178 -10.48 -17.75 6.61
CA LYS A 178 -10.72 -17.42 5.19
C LYS A 178 -9.44 -17.18 4.39
N VAL A 179 -8.29 -17.41 4.99
CA VAL A 179 -7.00 -17.26 4.30
C VAL A 179 -6.83 -18.41 3.30
N LEU A 180 -6.70 -18.07 2.03
CA LEU A 180 -6.39 -19.02 0.98
C LEU A 180 -4.87 -19.21 0.90
N PRO A 181 -4.36 -20.44 0.96
CA PRO A 181 -2.93 -20.67 0.78
C PRO A 181 -2.52 -20.33 -0.66
N ALA A 182 -1.30 -19.79 -0.82
CA ALA A 182 -0.76 -19.55 -2.13
C ALA A 182 -0.72 -20.83 -2.96
N THR A 183 -1.14 -20.74 -4.20
CA THR A 183 -1.10 -21.84 -5.16
C THR A 183 0.35 -22.23 -5.51
N LEU A 184 0.54 -23.42 -6.05
CA LEU A 184 1.86 -23.85 -6.53
C LEU A 184 2.43 -22.87 -7.59
N GLN A 185 1.57 -22.38 -8.47
CA GLN A 185 1.98 -21.41 -9.49
C GLN A 185 2.45 -20.10 -8.87
N GLU A 186 1.73 -19.54 -7.90
CA GLU A 186 2.12 -18.32 -7.18
C GLU A 186 3.44 -18.52 -6.45
N LYS A 187 3.61 -19.64 -5.75
CA LYS A 187 4.87 -19.97 -5.08
C LYS A 187 6.06 -20.06 -6.03
N GLU A 188 5.87 -20.66 -7.20
CA GLU A 188 6.92 -20.71 -8.23
C GLU A 188 7.21 -19.32 -8.85
N MET A 189 6.22 -18.44 -8.94
CA MET A 189 6.44 -17.05 -9.34
C MET A 189 7.21 -16.27 -8.27
N MET A 190 6.84 -16.39 -7.01
CA MET A 190 7.52 -15.74 -5.88
C MET A 190 9.00 -16.14 -5.78
N LYS A 191 9.34 -17.41 -6.03
CA LYS A 191 10.74 -17.87 -6.05
C LYS A 191 11.62 -17.18 -7.09
N LYS A 192 11.02 -16.62 -8.15
CA LYS A 192 11.76 -15.88 -9.20
C LYS A 192 12.06 -14.44 -8.81
N VAL A 193 11.43 -13.92 -7.76
CA VAL A 193 11.69 -12.57 -7.27
C VAL A 193 13.00 -12.59 -6.50
N PRO A 194 13.98 -11.75 -6.87
CA PRO A 194 15.30 -11.72 -6.23
C PRO A 194 15.21 -11.04 -4.85
N TYR A 195 14.75 -11.74 -3.84
CA TYR A 195 14.63 -11.23 -2.47
C TYR A 195 15.96 -11.33 -1.72
N ASP A 196 16.35 -10.23 -1.08
CA ASP A 196 17.55 -10.16 -0.21
C ASP A 196 17.20 -9.47 1.11
N ALA A 197 16.94 -10.29 2.14
CA ALA A 197 16.63 -9.83 3.48
C ALA A 197 17.71 -8.92 4.07
N SER A 198 18.99 -9.19 3.78
CA SER A 198 20.10 -8.41 4.33
C SER A 198 20.11 -6.98 3.81
N LYS A 199 19.68 -6.79 2.57
CA LYS A 199 19.53 -5.48 1.96
C LYS A 199 18.41 -4.69 2.63
N ASP A 200 17.26 -5.31 2.81
CA ASP A 200 16.10 -4.68 3.45
C ASP A 200 16.39 -4.32 4.91
N MET A 201 16.97 -5.25 5.67
CA MET A 201 17.39 -4.97 7.05
C MET A 201 18.39 -3.81 7.14
N LYS A 202 19.33 -3.73 6.21
CA LYS A 202 20.29 -2.62 6.16
C LYS A 202 19.62 -1.29 5.85
N VAL A 203 18.70 -1.25 4.89
CA VAL A 203 17.96 -0.02 4.52
C VAL A 203 17.09 0.45 5.68
N LEU A 204 16.41 -0.46 6.36
CA LEU A 204 15.50 -0.16 7.47
C LEU A 204 16.23 0.03 8.81
N GLY A 205 17.50 -0.36 8.92
CA GLY A 205 18.24 -0.33 10.18
C GLY A 205 17.73 -1.35 11.20
N THR A 206 17.04 -2.41 10.78
CA THR A 206 16.55 -3.46 11.67
C THR A 206 17.60 -4.54 11.90
N ILE A 207 17.49 -5.25 13.03
CA ILE A 207 18.43 -6.30 13.41
C ILE A 207 17.93 -7.71 13.10
N ALA A 208 16.65 -7.85 12.77
CA ALA A 208 16.03 -9.14 12.47
C ALA A 208 14.78 -8.98 11.61
N GLU A 209 14.46 -9.99 10.84
CA GLU A 209 13.14 -10.19 10.26
C GLU A 209 12.16 -10.72 11.32
N THR A 210 10.88 -10.51 11.10
CA THR A 210 9.79 -11.01 11.96
C THR A 210 8.71 -11.66 11.11
N GLY A 211 7.77 -12.32 11.76
CA GLY A 211 6.66 -13.02 11.11
C GLY A 211 6.86 -14.52 11.06
N ASP A 212 5.88 -15.25 10.54
CA ASP A 212 5.87 -16.70 10.47
C ASP A 212 6.95 -17.22 9.51
N THR A 213 7.99 -17.82 10.06
CA THR A 213 9.13 -18.35 9.28
C THR A 213 8.83 -19.63 8.50
N THR A 214 7.63 -20.20 8.63
CA THR A 214 7.18 -21.32 7.80
C THR A 214 6.82 -20.86 6.38
N PHE A 215 6.61 -19.56 6.21
CA PHE A 215 6.38 -18.91 4.92
C PHE A 215 7.63 -18.16 4.44
N SER A 216 7.81 -18.08 3.13
CA SER A 216 8.84 -17.21 2.57
C SER A 216 8.49 -15.74 2.84
N PRO A 217 9.46 -14.81 2.82
CA PRO A 217 9.21 -13.38 3.04
C PRO A 217 8.16 -12.77 2.10
N LEU A 218 8.02 -13.31 0.90
CA LEU A 218 7.02 -12.86 -0.08
C LEU A 218 5.63 -13.50 0.12
N GLU A 219 5.53 -14.56 0.91
CA GLU A 219 4.25 -15.18 1.30
C GLU A 219 3.69 -14.58 2.60
N ARG A 220 4.53 -13.93 3.42
CA ARG A 220 4.18 -13.31 4.71
C ARG A 220 3.37 -12.01 4.56
#